data_9227c88927c27801c8f5eb633a31318d
#
_entry.id   9227c88927c27801c8f5eb633a31318d
#
_cell.length_a   1.000
_cell.length_b   1.000
_cell.length_c   1.000
_cell.angle_alpha   90.00
_cell.angle_beta   90.00
_cell.angle_gamma   90.00
#
_symmetry.space_group_name_H-M   'P 1'
#
loop_
_entity.id
_entity.type
_entity.pdbx_description
1 polymer ?
#
loop_
_entity_poly.entity_id
_entity_poly.type
_entity_poly.pdbx_seq_one_letter_code
_entity_poly.pdbx_strand_id
1 'polypeptide(L)'
;MNWPQVIADLWPEVRRKHLWPELPMPQMGTINAPVAMQMRDKQITLNTATCEELAESMPPAAVIEALLDHGVSHYTRCPWDFATHLQLYATAKAALGRKALARLATDSFIDVVANTACVKEVATPLPEVYRHLGGGPLQGALTALYTQIWGMELHGSADPALVRRLARIPYLDRQQWTTSLRRFVQLLRPLLEEEGRGR
;
A
#
# COMPACT_ATOMS: atom_id res chain seq x y z
N MET A 1 8.86 -14.62 -18.33
CA MET A 1 8.68 -13.16 -18.64
C MET A 1 9.96 -12.41 -18.38
N ASN A 2 10.33 -11.41 -19.22
CA ASN A 2 11.50 -10.54 -18.96
C ASN A 2 11.06 -9.28 -18.20
N TRP A 3 10.83 -9.42 -16.90
CA TRP A 3 10.37 -8.33 -16.04
C TRP A 3 11.26 -7.09 -16.05
N PRO A 4 12.62 -7.21 -16.01
CA PRO A 4 13.50 -6.05 -16.10
C PRO A 4 13.26 -5.19 -17.34
N GLN A 5 12.98 -5.81 -18.49
CA GLN A 5 12.66 -5.07 -19.70
C GLN A 5 11.32 -4.35 -19.61
N VAL A 6 10.28 -5.03 -19.07
CA VAL A 6 8.95 -4.41 -18.86
C VAL A 6 9.06 -3.20 -17.93
N ILE A 7 9.84 -3.31 -16.85
CA ILE A 7 10.12 -2.18 -15.95
C ILE A 7 10.80 -1.04 -16.70
N ALA A 8 11.87 -1.34 -17.47
CA ALA A 8 12.62 -0.31 -18.19
C ALA A 8 11.76 0.45 -19.20
N ASP A 9 10.86 -0.25 -19.89
CA ASP A 9 9.95 0.33 -20.88
C ASP A 9 8.89 1.24 -20.23
N LEU A 10 8.38 0.88 -19.04
CA LEU A 10 7.31 1.63 -18.35
C LEU A 10 7.84 2.74 -17.42
N TRP A 11 9.06 2.62 -16.91
CA TRP A 11 9.60 3.51 -15.90
C TRP A 11 9.59 5.01 -16.26
N PRO A 12 9.93 5.42 -17.49
CA PRO A 12 9.82 6.83 -17.87
C PRO A 12 8.40 7.38 -17.76
N GLU A 13 7.40 6.60 -18.16
CA GLU A 13 5.98 7.01 -18.09
C GLU A 13 5.48 7.08 -16.64
N VAL A 14 5.81 6.10 -15.81
CA VAL A 14 5.49 6.11 -14.37
C VAL A 14 6.11 7.34 -13.70
N ARG A 15 7.40 7.63 -13.95
CA ARG A 15 8.03 8.83 -13.42
C ARG A 15 7.33 10.11 -13.89
N ARG A 16 6.94 10.17 -15.14
CA ARG A 16 6.21 11.31 -15.71
C ARG A 16 4.89 11.55 -14.97
N LYS A 17 4.09 10.50 -14.75
CA LYS A 17 2.83 10.57 -14.00
C LYS A 17 3.00 11.10 -12.58
N HIS A 18 4.12 10.80 -11.94
CA HIS A 18 4.45 11.21 -10.58
C HIS A 18 5.35 12.46 -10.50
N LEU A 19 5.39 13.29 -11.56
CA LEU A 19 6.16 14.55 -11.64
C LEU A 19 7.67 14.35 -11.53
N TRP A 20 8.19 13.29 -12.15
CA TRP A 20 9.62 13.00 -12.30
C TRP A 20 10.41 12.90 -10.96
N PRO A 21 9.97 12.08 -10.00
CA PRO A 21 10.73 11.91 -8.77
C PRO A 21 12.13 11.37 -9.04
N GLU A 22 13.10 11.82 -8.24
CA GLU A 22 14.49 11.33 -8.31
C GLU A 22 14.60 9.97 -7.61
N LEU A 23 14.23 8.93 -8.34
CA LEU A 23 14.28 7.54 -7.90
C LEU A 23 15.14 6.72 -8.85
N PRO A 24 15.97 5.78 -8.33
CA PRO A 24 16.70 4.85 -9.16
C PRO A 24 15.76 3.91 -9.91
N MET A 25 16.28 3.21 -10.92
CA MET A 25 15.55 2.17 -11.64
C MET A 25 15.06 1.11 -10.65
N PRO A 26 13.75 0.80 -10.64
CA PRO A 26 13.21 -0.29 -9.83
C PRO A 26 13.80 -1.64 -10.20
N GLN A 27 13.82 -2.57 -9.26
CA GLN A 27 14.36 -3.90 -9.46
C GLN A 27 13.39 -5.01 -9.06
N MET A 28 13.59 -6.19 -9.60
CA MET A 28 12.90 -7.40 -9.17
C MET A 28 13.62 -8.01 -7.97
N GLY A 29 12.87 -8.70 -7.09
CA GLY A 29 13.45 -9.37 -5.94
C GLY A 29 12.50 -10.35 -5.27
N THR A 30 13.03 -11.06 -4.28
CA THR A 30 12.22 -11.92 -3.39
C THR A 30 12.01 -11.17 -2.08
N ILE A 31 10.78 -10.68 -1.87
CA ILE A 31 10.36 -9.91 -0.68
C ILE A 31 9.02 -10.45 -0.19
N ASN A 32 8.63 -10.10 1.04
CA ASN A 32 7.39 -10.61 1.64
C ASN A 32 6.14 -9.74 1.34
N ALA A 33 6.29 -8.74 0.48
CA ALA A 33 5.20 -7.86 0.05
C ALA A 33 5.18 -7.80 -1.49
N PRO A 34 4.08 -7.42 -2.15
CA PRO A 34 4.03 -7.24 -3.61
C PRO A 34 5.08 -6.25 -4.12
N VAL A 35 5.30 -5.19 -3.36
CA VAL A 35 6.30 -4.16 -3.63
C VAL A 35 6.83 -3.60 -2.31
N ALA A 36 8.08 -3.19 -2.29
CA ALA A 36 8.69 -2.50 -1.16
C ALA A 36 9.41 -1.24 -1.62
N MET A 37 9.22 -0.15 -0.88
CA MET A 37 9.97 1.09 -1.03
C MET A 37 10.92 1.25 0.15
N GLN A 38 12.22 1.15 -0.10
CA GLN A 38 13.25 1.44 0.90
C GLN A 38 13.54 2.94 0.94
N MET A 39 13.01 3.64 1.95
CA MET A 39 13.13 5.10 2.06
C MET A 39 14.58 5.61 2.16
N ARG A 40 15.48 4.80 2.73
CA ARG A 40 16.89 5.17 2.89
C ARG A 40 17.61 5.30 1.55
N ASP A 41 17.44 4.28 0.72
CA ASP A 41 18.16 4.15 -0.56
C ASP A 41 17.28 4.56 -1.75
N LYS A 42 16.03 4.94 -1.47
CA LYS A 42 14.99 5.29 -2.45
C LYS A 42 14.73 4.16 -3.45
N GLN A 43 15.04 2.91 -3.07
CA GLN A 43 14.94 1.76 -3.96
C GLN A 43 13.55 1.14 -3.90
N ILE A 44 12.94 0.98 -5.07
CA ILE A 44 11.71 0.20 -5.25
C ILE A 44 12.10 -1.22 -5.67
N THR A 45 11.57 -2.21 -4.95
CA THR A 45 11.72 -3.63 -5.28
C THR A 45 10.34 -4.25 -5.49
N LEU A 46 10.13 -4.90 -6.62
CA LEU A 46 8.93 -5.65 -6.97
C LEU A 46 9.13 -7.12 -6.66
N ASN A 47 8.11 -7.78 -6.08
CA ASN A 47 8.16 -9.21 -5.80
C ASN A 47 7.93 -10.01 -7.08
N THR A 48 8.92 -10.82 -7.47
CA THR A 48 8.86 -11.62 -8.69
C THR A 48 7.67 -12.60 -8.68
N ALA A 49 7.46 -13.32 -7.57
CA ALA A 49 6.37 -14.29 -7.46
C ALA A 49 4.99 -13.62 -7.54
N THR A 50 4.81 -12.48 -6.89
CA THR A 50 3.55 -11.71 -6.98
C THR A 50 3.30 -11.18 -8.40
N CYS A 51 4.35 -10.73 -9.10
CA CYS A 51 4.20 -10.29 -10.49
C CYS A 51 3.78 -11.45 -11.40
N GLU A 52 4.34 -12.65 -11.21
CA GLU A 52 3.98 -13.85 -11.95
C GLU A 52 2.54 -14.28 -11.68
N GLU A 53 2.12 -14.32 -10.42
CA GLU A 53 0.74 -14.65 -10.00
C GLU A 53 -0.28 -13.67 -10.60
N LEU A 54 -0.05 -12.37 -10.47
CA LEU A 54 -0.95 -11.35 -11.01
C LEU A 54 -1.02 -11.38 -12.54
N ALA A 55 0.08 -11.72 -13.22
CA ALA A 55 0.14 -11.80 -14.67
C ALA A 55 -0.67 -13.00 -15.26
N GLU A 56 -1.15 -13.92 -14.43
CA GLU A 56 -2.12 -14.93 -14.84
C GLU A 56 -3.51 -14.33 -15.13
N SER A 57 -3.84 -13.19 -14.51
CA SER A 57 -5.16 -12.56 -14.59
C SER A 57 -5.13 -11.13 -15.16
N MET A 58 -3.95 -10.53 -15.26
CA MET A 58 -3.76 -9.14 -15.72
C MET A 58 -2.67 -9.05 -16.79
N PRO A 59 -2.73 -8.08 -17.72
CA PRO A 59 -1.60 -7.83 -18.62
C PRO A 59 -0.33 -7.50 -17.82
N PRO A 60 0.83 -8.12 -18.14
CA PRO A 60 2.09 -7.90 -17.41
C PRO A 60 2.49 -6.43 -17.28
N ALA A 61 2.27 -5.63 -18.32
CA ALA A 61 2.52 -4.20 -18.28
C ALA A 61 1.65 -3.49 -17.21
N ALA A 62 0.37 -3.85 -17.10
CA ALA A 62 -0.54 -3.28 -16.11
C ALA A 62 -0.14 -3.69 -14.67
N VAL A 63 0.33 -4.93 -14.47
CA VAL A 63 0.86 -5.38 -13.17
C VAL A 63 2.05 -4.52 -12.74
N ILE A 64 3.05 -4.38 -13.62
CA ILE A 64 4.25 -3.59 -13.32
C ILE A 64 3.90 -2.13 -13.10
N GLU A 65 3.06 -1.53 -13.95
CA GLU A 65 2.64 -0.14 -13.82
C GLU A 65 1.95 0.11 -12.47
N ALA A 66 1.00 -0.74 -12.07
CA ALA A 66 0.29 -0.62 -10.80
C ALA A 66 1.22 -0.70 -9.59
N LEU A 67 2.13 -1.67 -9.57
CA LEU A 67 3.06 -1.86 -8.48
C LEU A 67 4.11 -0.74 -8.41
N LEU A 68 4.55 -0.22 -9.56
CA LEU A 68 5.43 0.95 -9.62
C LEU A 68 4.72 2.21 -9.13
N ASP A 69 3.48 2.45 -9.55
CA ASP A 69 2.66 3.58 -9.09
C ASP A 69 2.49 3.54 -7.56
N HIS A 70 2.22 2.36 -6.98
CA HIS A 70 2.19 2.17 -5.53
C HIS A 70 3.55 2.49 -4.88
N GLY A 71 4.63 1.89 -5.38
CA GLY A 71 5.98 2.12 -4.84
C GLY A 71 6.41 3.58 -4.88
N VAL A 72 6.17 4.28 -6.00
CA VAL A 72 6.47 5.71 -6.15
C VAL A 72 5.60 6.55 -5.21
N SER A 73 4.35 6.14 -4.96
CA SER A 73 3.45 6.87 -4.05
C SER A 73 3.94 6.87 -2.61
N HIS A 74 4.70 5.87 -2.17
CA HIS A 74 5.37 5.92 -0.87
C HIS A 74 6.39 7.05 -0.78
N TYR A 75 7.11 7.34 -1.85
CA TYR A 75 8.08 8.43 -1.90
C TYR A 75 7.42 9.80 -2.12
N THR A 76 6.37 9.88 -2.91
CA THR A 76 5.77 11.15 -3.32
C THR A 76 4.58 11.58 -2.45
N ARG A 77 3.92 10.63 -1.75
CA ARG A 77 2.68 10.87 -0.99
C ARG A 77 2.81 10.54 0.50
N CYS A 78 3.02 9.26 0.83
CA CYS A 78 3.10 8.81 2.21
C CYS A 78 4.01 7.56 2.32
N PRO A 79 5.02 7.56 3.21
CA PRO A 79 5.37 8.59 4.21
C PRO A 79 6.30 9.70 3.69
N TRP A 80 6.73 9.71 2.44
CA TRP A 80 7.71 10.52 1.69
C TRP A 80 9.11 10.61 2.33
N ASP A 81 9.26 10.47 3.64
CA ASP A 81 10.54 10.46 4.31
C ASP A 81 10.57 9.51 5.52
N PHE A 82 11.78 9.23 5.97
CA PHE A 82 12.02 8.31 7.08
C PHE A 82 11.56 8.86 8.44
N ALA A 83 11.61 10.18 8.65
CA ALA A 83 11.18 10.79 9.90
C ALA A 83 9.67 10.65 10.10
N THR A 84 8.90 10.89 9.04
CA THR A 84 7.44 10.66 9.03
C THR A 84 7.10 9.19 9.28
N HIS A 85 7.81 8.26 8.64
CA HIS A 85 7.64 6.83 8.88
C HIS A 85 7.88 6.48 10.36
N LEU A 86 8.98 6.96 10.96
CA LEU A 86 9.28 6.73 12.37
C LEU A 86 8.24 7.32 13.32
N GLN A 87 7.71 8.50 13.01
CA GLN A 87 6.65 9.14 13.79
C GLN A 87 5.36 8.31 13.78
N LEU A 88 4.96 7.82 12.62
CA LEU A 88 3.80 6.93 12.47
C LEU A 88 4.04 5.61 13.22
N TYR A 89 5.22 4.99 13.04
CA TYR A 89 5.58 3.78 13.77
C TYR A 89 5.54 3.98 15.30
N ALA A 90 6.12 5.05 15.81
CA ALA A 90 6.09 5.37 17.23
C ALA A 90 4.66 5.53 17.75
N THR A 91 3.78 6.15 16.96
CA THR A 91 2.34 6.30 17.28
C THR A 91 1.64 4.94 17.36
N ALA A 92 1.84 4.06 16.37
CA ALA A 92 1.28 2.72 16.37
C ALA A 92 1.86 1.87 17.53
N LYS A 93 3.18 2.00 17.80
CA LYS A 93 3.86 1.29 18.89
C LYS A 93 3.33 1.69 20.27
N ALA A 94 3.06 2.97 20.48
CA ALA A 94 2.44 3.45 21.73
C ALA A 94 1.03 2.87 21.93
N ALA A 95 0.26 2.70 20.84
CA ALA A 95 -1.10 2.16 20.90
C ALA A 95 -1.16 0.62 21.08
N LEU A 96 -0.23 -0.13 20.47
CA LEU A 96 -0.28 -1.60 20.38
C LEU A 96 0.70 -2.32 21.32
N GLY A 97 1.76 -1.65 21.79
CA GLY A 97 2.77 -2.23 22.66
C GLY A 97 3.76 -3.20 21.96
N ARG A 98 3.31 -3.99 20.98
CA ARG A 98 4.10 -5.04 20.29
C ARG A 98 4.70 -4.49 19.00
N LYS A 99 6.03 -4.73 18.78
CA LYS A 99 6.76 -4.23 17.60
C LYS A 99 6.19 -4.74 16.27
N ALA A 100 5.89 -6.03 16.19
CA ALA A 100 5.36 -6.64 14.96
C ALA A 100 4.00 -6.06 14.58
N LEU A 101 3.07 -5.90 15.54
CA LEU A 101 1.77 -5.30 15.31
C LEU A 101 1.87 -3.81 14.94
N ALA A 102 2.77 -3.09 15.60
CA ALA A 102 3.01 -1.69 15.30
C ALA A 102 3.51 -1.50 13.86
N ARG A 103 4.44 -2.36 13.41
CA ARG A 103 4.92 -2.35 12.04
C ARG A 103 3.79 -2.64 11.06
N LEU A 104 3.06 -3.74 11.26
CA LEU A 104 1.95 -4.13 10.41
C LEU A 104 0.89 -3.01 10.29
N ALA A 105 0.50 -2.40 11.41
CA ALA A 105 -0.47 -1.31 11.43
C ALA A 105 0.05 -0.05 10.72
N THR A 106 1.34 0.25 10.90
CA THR A 106 1.97 1.41 10.24
C THR A 106 2.03 1.21 8.73
N ASP A 107 2.52 0.05 8.29
CA ASP A 107 2.63 -0.29 6.87
C ASP A 107 1.23 -0.26 6.22
N SER A 108 0.22 -0.90 6.85
CA SER A 108 -1.16 -0.87 6.35
C SER A 108 -1.76 0.54 6.27
N PHE A 109 -1.50 1.40 7.26
CA PHE A 109 -1.98 2.79 7.23
C PHE A 109 -1.31 3.61 6.13
N ILE A 110 0.01 3.47 5.98
CA ILE A 110 0.79 4.11 4.92
C ILE A 110 0.27 3.68 3.55
N ASP A 111 0.00 2.38 3.36
CA ASP A 111 -0.58 1.86 2.12
C ASP A 111 -1.95 2.49 1.83
N VAL A 112 -2.83 2.61 2.83
CA VAL A 112 -4.14 3.23 2.62
C VAL A 112 -4.00 4.69 2.18
N VAL A 113 -3.09 5.44 2.79
CA VAL A 113 -2.85 6.85 2.42
C VAL A 113 -2.25 6.95 1.02
N ALA A 114 -1.14 6.23 0.77
CA ALA A 114 -0.40 6.31 -0.49
C ALA A 114 -1.26 5.85 -1.68
N ASN A 115 -1.94 4.72 -1.53
CA ASN A 115 -2.80 4.15 -2.58
C ASN A 115 -4.02 5.03 -2.86
N THR A 116 -4.64 5.59 -1.81
CA THR A 116 -5.79 6.48 -2.00
C THR A 116 -5.40 7.78 -2.70
N ALA A 117 -4.26 8.36 -2.36
CA ALA A 117 -3.73 9.51 -3.07
C ALA A 117 -3.40 9.17 -4.53
N CYS A 118 -2.73 8.02 -4.75
CA CYS A 118 -2.39 7.54 -6.08
C CYS A 118 -3.63 7.39 -6.96
N VAL A 119 -4.63 6.61 -6.53
CA VAL A 119 -5.86 6.36 -7.30
C VAL A 119 -6.67 7.62 -7.60
N LYS A 120 -6.60 8.62 -6.70
CA LYS A 120 -7.32 9.89 -6.90
C LYS A 120 -6.60 10.87 -7.83
N GLU A 121 -5.28 10.83 -7.88
CA GLU A 121 -4.47 11.84 -8.54
C GLU A 121 -3.79 11.35 -9.82
N VAL A 122 -3.65 10.04 -9.97
CA VAL A 122 -2.91 9.41 -11.07
C VAL A 122 -3.79 8.38 -11.77
N ALA A 123 -3.76 8.37 -13.11
CA ALA A 123 -4.36 7.27 -13.88
C ALA A 123 -3.49 6.01 -13.67
N THR A 124 -3.99 5.05 -12.89
CA THR A 124 -3.25 3.86 -12.46
C THR A 124 -4.12 2.60 -12.56
N PRO A 125 -3.56 1.45 -12.98
CA PRO A 125 -4.24 0.16 -12.91
C PRO A 125 -4.23 -0.46 -11.50
N LEU A 126 -3.78 0.25 -10.46
CA LEU A 126 -3.68 -0.24 -9.09
C LEU A 126 -4.99 -0.87 -8.54
N PRO A 127 -6.20 -0.35 -8.82
CA PRO A 127 -7.44 -1.00 -8.40
C PRO A 127 -7.61 -2.42 -8.95
N GLU A 128 -7.11 -2.71 -10.16
CA GLU A 128 -7.17 -4.07 -10.73
C GLU A 128 -6.32 -5.06 -9.92
N VAL A 129 -5.14 -4.63 -9.44
CA VAL A 129 -4.32 -5.47 -8.56
C VAL A 129 -5.11 -5.88 -7.32
N TYR A 130 -5.84 -4.95 -6.69
CA TYR A 130 -6.64 -5.23 -5.50
C TYR A 130 -7.87 -6.12 -5.76
N ARG A 131 -8.32 -6.26 -7.00
CA ARG A 131 -9.36 -7.24 -7.38
C ARG A 131 -8.83 -8.68 -7.39
N HIS A 132 -7.53 -8.84 -7.66
CA HIS A 132 -6.88 -10.14 -7.77
C HIS A 132 -6.02 -10.49 -6.53
N LEU A 133 -5.71 -9.49 -5.68
CA LEU A 133 -4.90 -9.71 -4.51
C LEU A 133 -5.71 -10.43 -3.42
N GLY A 134 -5.42 -11.70 -3.22
CA GLY A 134 -5.96 -12.48 -2.11
C GLY A 134 -5.33 -12.09 -0.76
N GLY A 135 -5.90 -12.55 0.34
CA GLY A 135 -5.33 -12.33 1.65
C GLY A 135 -6.23 -12.74 2.81
N GLY A 136 -5.70 -12.60 4.04
CA GLY A 136 -6.42 -12.86 5.28
C GLY A 136 -7.47 -11.78 5.63
N PRO A 137 -8.09 -11.89 6.82
CA PRO A 137 -9.16 -10.99 7.26
C PRO A 137 -8.77 -9.50 7.26
N LEU A 138 -7.53 -9.17 7.60
CA LEU A 138 -7.01 -7.80 7.55
C LEU A 138 -6.99 -7.28 6.11
N GLN A 139 -6.46 -8.05 5.17
CA GLN A 139 -6.45 -7.68 3.74
C GLN A 139 -7.88 -7.51 3.21
N GLY A 140 -8.80 -8.42 3.56
CA GLY A 140 -10.20 -8.32 3.19
C GLY A 140 -10.84 -7.01 3.67
N ALA A 141 -10.54 -6.60 4.90
CA ALA A 141 -11.03 -5.34 5.48
C ALA A 141 -10.44 -4.10 4.78
N LEU A 142 -9.16 -4.13 4.42
CA LEU A 142 -8.51 -3.04 3.68
C LEU A 142 -9.07 -2.93 2.25
N THR A 143 -9.28 -4.06 1.58
CA THR A 143 -9.90 -4.06 0.23
C THR A 143 -11.34 -3.56 0.27
N ALA A 144 -12.13 -3.94 1.30
CA ALA A 144 -13.47 -3.39 1.50
C ALA A 144 -13.45 -1.88 1.80
N LEU A 145 -12.45 -1.40 2.55
CA LEU A 145 -12.22 0.03 2.75
C LEU A 145 -11.92 0.73 1.42
N TYR A 146 -11.04 0.19 0.58
CA TYR A 146 -10.75 0.74 -0.74
C TYR A 146 -12.00 0.79 -1.63
N THR A 147 -12.83 -0.26 -1.65
CA THR A 147 -14.13 -0.23 -2.32
C THR A 147 -14.92 1.01 -1.91
N GLN A 148 -15.00 1.29 -0.60
CA GLN A 148 -15.78 2.41 -0.07
C GLN A 148 -15.18 3.78 -0.40
N ILE A 149 -13.84 3.95 -0.31
CA ILE A 149 -13.20 5.27 -0.47
C ILE A 149 -12.82 5.60 -1.92
N TRP A 150 -12.64 4.58 -2.77
CA TRP A 150 -12.38 4.77 -4.21
C TRP A 150 -13.65 4.74 -5.05
N GLY A 151 -14.76 4.18 -4.51
CA GLY A 151 -16.01 4.03 -5.24
C GLY A 151 -15.93 2.97 -6.35
N MET A 152 -15.11 1.94 -6.17
CA MET A 152 -14.86 0.86 -7.13
C MET A 152 -15.11 -0.51 -6.48
N GLU A 153 -15.70 -1.46 -7.20
CA GLU A 153 -15.91 -2.84 -6.73
C GLU A 153 -14.59 -3.61 -6.71
N LEU A 154 -14.14 -4.05 -5.52
CA LEU A 154 -12.84 -4.72 -5.32
C LEU A 154 -12.93 -6.06 -4.57
N HIS A 155 -14.14 -6.59 -4.37
CA HIS A 155 -14.37 -7.89 -3.71
C HIS A 155 -13.79 -8.05 -2.29
N GLY A 156 -13.59 -6.96 -1.57
CA GLY A 156 -13.19 -6.98 -0.17
C GLY A 156 -14.30 -7.51 0.74
N SER A 157 -13.93 -8.15 1.85
CA SER A 157 -14.88 -8.72 2.82
C SER A 157 -14.56 -8.26 4.24
N ALA A 158 -15.51 -7.51 4.86
CA ALA A 158 -15.43 -7.11 6.26
C ALA A 158 -16.81 -6.69 6.78
N ASP A 159 -16.94 -6.55 8.10
CA ASP A 159 -18.14 -5.95 8.72
C ASP A 159 -18.41 -4.55 8.12
N PRO A 160 -19.61 -4.32 7.54
CA PRO A 160 -19.94 -3.02 6.95
C PRO A 160 -19.89 -1.85 7.96
N ALA A 161 -20.13 -2.10 9.24
CA ALA A 161 -20.03 -1.07 10.27
C ALA A 161 -18.57 -0.67 10.51
N LEU A 162 -17.66 -1.63 10.51
CA LEU A 162 -16.21 -1.38 10.58
C LEU A 162 -15.74 -0.56 9.37
N VAL A 163 -16.12 -0.98 8.16
CA VAL A 163 -15.73 -0.29 6.91
C VAL A 163 -16.21 1.15 6.91
N ARG A 164 -17.49 1.41 7.28
CA ARG A 164 -18.00 2.79 7.39
C ARG A 164 -17.25 3.64 8.41
N ARG A 165 -16.80 3.06 9.51
CA ARG A 165 -15.99 3.78 10.52
C ARG A 165 -14.59 4.08 10.04
N LEU A 166 -13.95 3.15 9.34
CA LEU A 166 -12.64 3.32 8.70
C LEU A 166 -12.70 4.39 7.60
N ALA A 167 -13.74 4.37 6.75
CA ALA A 167 -13.89 5.33 5.66
C ALA A 167 -14.06 6.80 6.12
N ARG A 168 -14.41 7.02 7.39
CA ARG A 168 -14.51 8.38 7.98
C ARG A 168 -13.19 8.94 8.47
N ILE A 169 -12.08 8.18 8.36
CA ILE A 169 -10.74 8.65 8.72
C ILE A 169 -10.23 9.57 7.60
N PRO A 170 -9.73 10.77 7.92
CA PRO A 170 -9.21 11.70 6.91
C PRO A 170 -7.80 11.32 6.48
N TYR A 171 -7.66 10.25 5.69
CA TYR A 171 -6.38 9.70 5.25
C TYR A 171 -5.51 10.70 4.50
N LEU A 172 -6.10 11.60 3.71
CA LEU A 172 -5.36 12.55 2.89
C LEU A 172 -5.02 13.85 3.63
N ASP A 173 -5.52 14.03 4.87
CA ASP A 173 -5.14 15.16 5.72
C ASP A 173 -3.86 14.84 6.49
N ARG A 174 -2.74 15.31 5.95
CA ARG A 174 -1.40 15.11 6.49
C ARG A 174 -1.27 15.55 7.95
N GLN A 175 -1.91 16.67 8.33
CA GLN A 175 -1.81 17.20 9.69
C GLN A 175 -2.46 16.28 10.72
N GLN A 176 -3.38 15.43 10.30
CA GLN A 176 -4.11 14.51 11.15
C GLN A 176 -3.56 13.07 11.14
N TRP A 177 -2.50 12.74 10.43
CA TRP A 177 -2.06 11.36 10.26
C TRP A 177 -1.80 10.61 11.58
N THR A 178 -1.21 11.24 12.59
CA THR A 178 -0.98 10.59 13.89
C THR A 178 -2.31 10.27 14.61
N THR A 179 -3.27 11.18 14.57
CA THR A 179 -4.62 10.98 15.12
C THR A 179 -5.40 9.94 14.32
N SER A 180 -5.33 10.03 12.99
CA SER A 180 -5.92 9.08 12.05
C SER A 180 -5.39 7.67 12.26
N LEU A 181 -4.07 7.51 12.40
CA LEU A 181 -3.44 6.22 12.67
C LEU A 181 -3.89 5.63 14.02
N ARG A 182 -3.99 6.43 15.08
CA ARG A 182 -4.51 5.94 16.37
C ARG A 182 -5.93 5.37 16.21
N ARG A 183 -6.80 6.10 15.51
CA ARG A 183 -8.16 5.66 15.24
C ARG A 183 -8.20 4.40 14.35
N PHE A 184 -7.37 4.36 13.31
CA PHE A 184 -7.20 3.19 12.43
C PHE A 184 -6.79 1.96 13.23
N VAL A 185 -5.76 2.08 14.08
CA VAL A 185 -5.29 1.01 14.96
C VAL A 185 -6.38 0.53 15.92
N GLN A 186 -7.12 1.45 16.55
CA GLN A 186 -8.21 1.09 17.47
C GLN A 186 -9.29 0.27 16.76
N LEU A 187 -9.65 0.64 15.54
CA LEU A 187 -10.68 -0.03 14.75
C LEU A 187 -10.23 -1.42 14.26
N LEU A 188 -8.96 -1.53 13.84
CA LEU A 188 -8.42 -2.75 13.26
C LEU A 188 -7.71 -3.66 14.28
N ARG A 189 -7.63 -3.28 15.56
CA ARG A 189 -6.89 -4.06 16.58
C ARG A 189 -7.21 -5.55 16.56
N PRO A 190 -8.49 -6.02 16.51
CA PRO A 190 -8.77 -7.46 16.49
C PRO A 190 -8.15 -8.17 15.29
N LEU A 191 -8.24 -7.57 14.10
CA LEU A 191 -7.69 -8.13 12.87
C LEU A 191 -6.15 -8.11 12.86
N LEU A 192 -5.54 -7.04 13.37
CA LEU A 192 -4.09 -6.94 13.54
C LEU A 192 -3.55 -8.01 14.51
N GLU A 193 -4.26 -8.26 15.61
CA GLU A 193 -3.88 -9.28 16.60
C GLU A 193 -4.05 -10.70 16.06
N GLU A 194 -5.07 -10.96 15.24
CA GLU A 194 -5.28 -12.22 14.55
C GLU A 194 -4.15 -12.50 13.55
N GLU A 195 -3.87 -11.55 12.66
CA GLU A 195 -2.77 -11.64 11.68
C GLU A 195 -1.41 -11.83 12.35
N GLY A 196 -1.19 -11.14 13.48
CA GLY A 196 0.06 -11.23 14.25
C GLY A 196 0.22 -12.51 15.09
N ARG A 197 -0.77 -13.40 15.14
CA ARG A 197 -0.66 -14.76 15.73
C ARG A 197 -0.24 -15.80 14.70
N GLY A 198 -0.54 -15.55 13.42
CA GLY A 198 -0.21 -16.45 12.31
C GLY A 198 1.22 -16.27 11.74
N ARG A 199 1.96 -15.29 12.26
CA ARG A 199 3.37 -15.00 11.89
C ARG A 199 4.26 -15.29 13.07
#